data_32603fdfba63bf0c06ebc997df4b815d
#
_entry.id   32603fdfba63bf0c06ebc997df4b815d
#
_cell.length_a   1.000
_cell.length_b   1.000
_cell.length_c   1.000
_cell.angle_alpha   90.00
_cell.angle_beta   90.00
_cell.angle_gamma   90.00
#
_symmetry.space_group_name_H-M   'P 1'
#
loop_
_entity.id
_entity.type
_entity.pdbx_description
1 polymer ?
#
loop_
_entity_poly.entity_id
_entity_poly.type
_entity_poly.pdbx_seq_one_letter_code
_entity_poly.pdbx_strand_id
1 'polypeptide(L)'
;MGGVMLDCMIIGDSIAVGVSQIRTECVAIVKSGINSQTWVRTNLDKVAGKDYSTLVISLGANDYKGIDTEKQIRLLRNNVKADRVFWLLPSSKLKPIQVESVKKVAAEFGDTVIPRPESNISADGVHPTYKGYKQLAEKTK
;
A
#
# COMPACT_ATOMS: atom_id res chain seq x y z
N MET A 1 -0.84 -2.08 -31.04
CA MET A 1 -0.06 -1.96 -29.81
C MET A 1 -1.01 -2.00 -28.62
N GLY A 2 -0.75 -2.85 -27.65
CA GLY A 2 -1.55 -2.88 -26.42
C GLY A 2 -1.47 -1.57 -25.66
N GLY A 3 -2.28 -1.40 -24.64
CA GLY A 3 -2.25 -0.22 -23.79
C GLY A 3 -0.86 0.03 -23.21
N VAL A 4 -0.57 1.27 -22.86
CA VAL A 4 0.70 1.64 -22.22
C VAL A 4 0.69 1.05 -20.80
N MET A 5 1.67 0.19 -20.50
CA MET A 5 1.88 -0.28 -19.17
C MET A 5 2.57 0.80 -18.35
N LEU A 6 1.99 1.20 -17.24
CA LEU A 6 2.60 2.15 -16.32
C LEU A 6 3.71 1.46 -15.54
N ASP A 7 4.88 2.09 -15.40
CA ASP A 7 6.04 1.49 -14.74
C ASP A 7 5.74 1.20 -13.27
N CYS A 8 5.30 2.19 -12.50
CA CYS A 8 4.92 1.95 -11.12
C CYS A 8 3.86 2.94 -10.64
N MET A 9 3.05 2.43 -9.74
CA MET A 9 1.98 3.17 -9.07
C MET A 9 2.10 2.92 -7.57
N ILE A 10 1.99 3.97 -6.77
CA ILE A 10 1.98 3.90 -5.31
C ILE A 10 0.63 4.37 -4.82
N ILE A 11 -0.01 3.55 -3.99
CA ILE A 11 -1.36 3.77 -3.50
C ILE A 11 -1.36 3.76 -1.98
N GLY A 12 -2.08 4.67 -1.37
CA GLY A 12 -2.43 4.50 0.03
C GLY A 12 -2.33 5.72 0.93
N ASP A 13 -1.90 5.45 2.17
CA ASP A 13 -1.91 6.36 3.31
C ASP A 13 -0.58 7.12 3.49
N SER A 14 -0.33 7.61 4.71
CA SER A 14 0.89 8.39 5.00
C SER A 14 2.18 7.61 4.77
N ILE A 15 2.17 6.28 4.92
CA ILE A 15 3.34 5.46 4.62
C ILE A 15 3.61 5.48 3.11
N ALA A 16 2.56 5.36 2.32
CA ALA A 16 2.67 5.47 0.86
C ALA A 16 3.13 6.87 0.44
N VAL A 17 2.67 7.92 1.13
CA VAL A 17 3.16 9.28 0.89
C VAL A 17 4.68 9.33 1.06
N GLY A 18 5.20 8.80 2.17
CA GLY A 18 6.64 8.81 2.43
C GLY A 18 7.45 8.06 1.38
N VAL A 19 6.97 6.90 0.94
CA VAL A 19 7.64 6.14 -0.12
C VAL A 19 7.58 6.89 -1.45
N SER A 20 6.45 7.52 -1.77
CA SER A 20 6.28 8.27 -3.02
C SER A 20 7.22 9.47 -3.11
N GLN A 21 7.56 10.07 -1.98
CA GLN A 21 8.50 11.19 -1.92
C GLN A 21 9.93 10.77 -2.25
N ILE A 22 10.25 9.49 -2.12
CA ILE A 22 11.55 8.94 -2.47
C ILE A 22 11.52 8.35 -3.88
N ARG A 23 10.48 7.60 -4.20
CA ARG A 23 10.29 7.00 -5.53
C ARG A 23 9.51 7.95 -6.43
N THR A 24 10.13 9.08 -6.76
CA THR A 24 9.48 10.15 -7.53
C THR A 24 9.19 9.77 -8.98
N GLU A 25 9.78 8.69 -9.48
CA GLU A 25 9.48 8.16 -10.80
C GLU A 25 8.10 7.48 -10.87
N CYS A 26 7.54 7.08 -9.72
CA CYS A 26 6.23 6.42 -9.67
C CYS A 26 5.10 7.43 -9.63
N VAL A 27 4.00 7.10 -10.30
CA VAL A 27 2.74 7.83 -10.12
C VAL A 27 2.16 7.46 -8.76
N ALA A 28 1.60 8.41 -8.05
CA ALA A 28 1.08 8.17 -6.71
C ALA A 28 -0.34 8.68 -6.55
N ILE A 29 -1.20 7.87 -5.92
CA ILE A 29 -2.53 8.27 -5.46
C ILE A 29 -2.56 7.99 -3.97
N VAL A 30 -2.12 8.96 -3.20
CA VAL A 30 -1.84 8.81 -1.78
C VAL A 30 -2.42 9.98 -0.99
N LYS A 31 -2.78 9.71 0.26
CA LYS A 31 -3.27 10.76 1.16
C LYS A 31 -3.01 10.35 2.61
N SER A 32 -2.31 11.20 3.34
CA SER A 32 -2.08 10.98 4.77
C SER A 32 -3.39 10.85 5.53
N GLY A 33 -3.48 9.86 6.41
CA GLY A 33 -4.63 9.62 7.26
C GLY A 33 -5.79 8.89 6.60
N ILE A 34 -5.70 8.54 5.32
CA ILE A 34 -6.82 7.87 4.63
C ILE A 34 -6.95 6.42 5.09
N ASN A 35 -8.19 5.97 5.31
CA ASN A 35 -8.49 4.57 5.56
C ASN A 35 -8.78 3.82 4.26
N SER A 36 -8.78 2.48 4.33
CA SER A 36 -8.96 1.64 3.14
C SER A 36 -10.32 1.86 2.47
N GLN A 37 -11.38 1.97 3.25
CA GLN A 37 -12.73 2.16 2.72
C GLN A 37 -12.85 3.47 1.95
N THR A 38 -12.34 4.56 2.51
CA THR A 38 -12.38 5.86 1.85
C THR A 38 -11.51 5.87 0.61
N TRP A 39 -10.31 5.26 0.68
CA TRP A 39 -9.43 5.21 -0.49
C TRP A 39 -10.12 4.49 -1.65
N VAL A 40 -10.69 3.31 -1.39
CA VAL A 40 -11.37 2.51 -2.41
C VAL A 40 -12.57 3.25 -2.99
N ARG A 41 -13.40 3.83 -2.12
CA ARG A 41 -14.60 4.55 -2.55
C ARG A 41 -14.26 5.73 -3.47
N THR A 42 -13.19 6.44 -3.18
CA THR A 42 -12.86 7.68 -3.91
C THR A 42 -11.90 7.47 -5.08
N ASN A 43 -11.11 6.40 -5.09
CA ASN A 43 -10.00 6.27 -6.03
C ASN A 43 -9.99 4.98 -6.86
N LEU A 44 -10.85 4.00 -6.57
CA LEU A 44 -10.80 2.72 -7.29
C LEU A 44 -10.95 2.90 -8.80
N ASP A 45 -11.84 3.79 -9.23
CA ASP A 45 -12.07 4.05 -10.64
C ASP A 45 -10.85 4.64 -11.36
N LYS A 46 -9.94 5.26 -10.61
CA LYS A 46 -8.73 5.85 -11.19
C LYS A 46 -7.67 4.80 -11.54
N VAL A 47 -7.73 3.63 -10.92
CA VAL A 47 -6.72 2.57 -11.09
C VAL A 47 -7.29 1.31 -11.71
N ALA A 48 -8.60 1.10 -11.64
CA ALA A 48 -9.24 -0.09 -12.17
C ALA A 48 -9.09 -0.20 -13.69
N GLY A 49 -8.81 -1.41 -14.16
CA GLY A 49 -8.70 -1.69 -15.59
C GLY A 49 -7.40 -1.24 -16.24
N LYS A 50 -6.44 -0.75 -15.45
CA LYS A 50 -5.12 -0.37 -15.96
C LYS A 50 -4.09 -1.43 -15.62
N ASP A 51 -3.03 -1.52 -16.41
CA ASP A 51 -1.92 -2.45 -16.21
C ASP A 51 -0.70 -1.70 -15.69
N TYR A 52 -0.04 -2.28 -14.67
CA TYR A 52 1.16 -1.71 -14.05
C TYR A 52 2.27 -2.76 -14.05
N SER A 53 3.53 -2.33 -14.20
CA SER A 53 4.63 -3.26 -13.96
C SER A 53 4.80 -3.50 -12.46
N THR A 54 4.69 -2.45 -11.66
CA THR A 54 4.81 -2.54 -10.20
C THR A 54 3.72 -1.71 -9.51
N LEU A 55 3.08 -2.29 -8.53
CA LEU A 55 2.08 -1.63 -7.70
C LEU A 55 2.51 -1.75 -6.24
N VAL A 56 2.57 -0.63 -5.54
CA VAL A 56 2.91 -0.56 -4.12
C VAL A 56 1.69 -0.04 -3.36
N ILE A 57 1.23 -0.78 -2.38
CA ILE A 57 0.00 -0.47 -1.64
C ILE A 57 0.29 -0.39 -0.15
N SER A 58 -0.12 0.70 0.49
CA SER A 58 -0.13 0.84 1.94
C SER A 58 -1.51 1.29 2.39
N LEU A 59 -2.31 0.36 2.87
CA LEU A 59 -3.65 0.61 3.40
C LEU A 59 -3.88 -0.24 4.65
N GLY A 60 -4.75 0.23 5.53
CA GLY A 60 -5.12 -0.46 6.75
C GLY A 60 -4.64 0.21 8.03
N ALA A 61 -3.59 1.03 7.96
CA ALA A 61 -3.03 1.69 9.14
C ALA A 61 -4.01 2.66 9.81
N ASN A 62 -4.94 3.22 9.05
CA ASN A 62 -5.95 4.16 9.55
C ASN A 62 -7.34 3.54 9.66
N ASP A 63 -7.45 2.23 9.48
CA ASP A 63 -8.73 1.54 9.61
C ASP A 63 -9.09 1.41 11.09
N TYR A 64 -10.38 1.54 11.37
CA TYR A 64 -10.93 1.45 12.71
C TYR A 64 -12.01 0.37 12.76
N LYS A 65 -12.48 0.06 13.95
CA LYS A 65 -13.57 -0.89 14.14
C LYS A 65 -14.80 -0.43 13.34
N GLY A 66 -15.32 -1.31 12.51
CA GLY A 66 -16.42 -0.99 11.60
C GLY A 66 -15.99 -0.95 10.14
N ILE A 67 -14.70 -0.86 9.85
CA ILE A 67 -14.17 -1.03 8.50
C ILE A 67 -13.73 -2.47 8.32
N ASP A 68 -14.26 -3.13 7.30
CA ASP A 68 -13.81 -4.46 6.90
C ASP A 68 -12.61 -4.30 5.97
N THR A 69 -11.41 -4.26 6.54
CA THR A 69 -10.16 -4.06 5.79
C THR A 69 -9.99 -5.12 4.70
N GLU A 70 -10.21 -6.37 5.05
CA GLU A 70 -10.06 -7.47 4.09
C GLU A 70 -10.96 -7.29 2.87
N LYS A 71 -12.22 -6.93 3.09
CA LYS A 71 -13.17 -6.68 2.01
C LYS A 71 -12.70 -5.54 1.10
N GLN A 72 -12.25 -4.45 1.70
CA GLN A 72 -11.84 -3.27 0.94
C GLN A 72 -10.60 -3.53 0.09
N ILE A 73 -9.57 -4.11 0.68
CA ILE A 73 -8.34 -4.36 -0.06
C ILE A 73 -8.50 -5.49 -1.09
N ARG A 74 -9.38 -6.46 -0.84
CA ARG A 74 -9.68 -7.49 -1.84
C ARG A 74 -10.42 -6.89 -3.03
N LEU A 75 -11.35 -5.97 -2.79
CA LEU A 75 -12.04 -5.27 -3.86
C LEU A 75 -11.04 -4.49 -4.73
N LEU A 76 -10.13 -3.77 -4.11
CA LEU A 76 -9.05 -3.09 -4.83
C LEU A 76 -8.24 -4.09 -5.65
N ARG A 77 -7.75 -5.14 -5.01
CA ARG A 77 -6.85 -6.09 -5.66
C ARG A 77 -7.50 -6.82 -6.84
N ASN A 78 -8.79 -7.12 -6.74
CA ASN A 78 -9.55 -7.76 -7.81
C ASN A 78 -9.69 -6.86 -9.05
N ASN A 79 -9.50 -5.57 -8.92
CA ASN A 79 -9.75 -4.62 -10.00
C ASN A 79 -8.48 -4.01 -10.61
N VAL A 80 -7.30 -4.45 -10.17
CA VAL A 80 -6.02 -3.97 -10.69
C VAL A 80 -5.20 -5.14 -11.24
N LYS A 81 -4.38 -4.84 -12.24
CA LYS A 81 -3.44 -5.80 -12.81
C LYS A 81 -2.03 -5.24 -12.69
N ALA A 82 -1.11 -6.06 -12.21
CA ALA A 82 0.29 -5.68 -12.10
C ALA A 82 1.17 -6.91 -12.16
N ASP A 83 2.37 -6.75 -12.71
CA ASP A 83 3.34 -7.85 -12.75
C ASP A 83 3.87 -8.17 -11.35
N ARG A 84 4.05 -7.12 -10.55
CA ARG A 84 4.52 -7.24 -9.16
C ARG A 84 3.68 -6.34 -8.26
N VAL A 85 3.21 -6.89 -7.14
CA VAL A 85 2.46 -6.13 -6.15
C VAL A 85 3.13 -6.27 -4.80
N PHE A 86 3.42 -5.14 -4.18
CA PHE A 86 4.02 -5.04 -2.85
C PHE A 86 3.02 -4.39 -1.89
N TRP A 87 2.74 -5.07 -0.80
CA TRP A 87 1.90 -4.57 0.28
C TRP A 87 2.81 -4.15 1.45
N LEU A 88 2.76 -2.87 1.79
CA LEU A 88 3.46 -2.36 2.96
C LEU A 88 2.56 -2.59 4.18
N LEU A 89 3.01 -3.41 5.11
CA LEU A 89 2.18 -3.81 6.24
C LEU A 89 2.01 -2.65 7.23
N PRO A 90 0.81 -2.50 7.83
CA PRO A 90 0.62 -1.62 8.99
C PRO A 90 1.43 -2.12 10.19
N SER A 91 1.41 -1.34 11.28
CA SER A 91 2.06 -1.76 12.52
C SER A 91 1.42 -3.03 13.08
N SER A 92 2.19 -4.09 13.24
CA SER A 92 1.70 -5.34 13.83
C SER A 92 1.30 -5.16 15.30
N LYS A 93 1.90 -4.20 15.98
CA LYS A 93 1.61 -3.89 17.38
C LYS A 93 0.29 -3.12 17.51
N LEU A 94 0.03 -2.15 16.63
CA LEU A 94 -1.12 -1.26 16.73
C LEU A 94 -2.32 -1.75 15.91
N LYS A 95 -2.08 -2.46 14.82
CA LYS A 95 -3.12 -2.88 13.86
C LYS A 95 -2.98 -4.36 13.48
N PRO A 96 -2.99 -5.28 14.47
CA PRO A 96 -2.76 -6.70 14.19
C PRO A 96 -3.82 -7.30 13.27
N ILE A 97 -5.08 -6.90 13.39
CA ILE A 97 -6.16 -7.42 12.55
C ILE A 97 -5.94 -6.99 11.09
N GLN A 98 -5.58 -5.74 10.88
CA GLN A 98 -5.35 -5.20 9.55
C GLN A 98 -4.12 -5.85 8.90
N VAL A 99 -3.08 -6.12 9.69
CA VAL A 99 -1.90 -6.85 9.19
C VAL A 99 -2.29 -8.24 8.68
N GLU A 100 -3.09 -8.97 9.45
CA GLU A 100 -3.55 -10.30 9.03
C GLU A 100 -4.43 -10.23 7.77
N SER A 101 -5.29 -9.21 7.67
CA SER A 101 -6.10 -9.00 6.47
C SER A 101 -5.24 -8.79 5.23
N VAL A 102 -4.20 -7.96 5.34
CA VAL A 102 -3.28 -7.69 4.23
C VAL A 102 -2.53 -8.96 3.84
N LYS A 103 -1.99 -9.69 4.82
CA LYS A 103 -1.27 -10.94 4.56
C LYS A 103 -2.14 -11.96 3.84
N LYS A 104 -3.41 -12.07 4.26
CA LYS A 104 -4.35 -13.02 3.65
C LYS A 104 -4.62 -12.67 2.19
N VAL A 105 -4.94 -11.43 1.89
CA VAL A 105 -5.20 -11.00 0.52
C VAL A 105 -3.94 -11.13 -0.34
N ALA A 106 -2.79 -10.72 0.18
CA ALA A 106 -1.53 -10.86 -0.55
C ALA A 106 -1.26 -12.32 -0.92
N ALA A 107 -1.48 -13.25 0.02
CA ALA A 107 -1.27 -14.68 -0.23
C ALA A 107 -2.22 -15.20 -1.31
N GLU A 108 -3.48 -14.75 -1.33
CA GLU A 108 -4.45 -15.17 -2.34
C GLU A 108 -4.00 -14.83 -3.76
N PHE A 109 -3.29 -13.73 -3.92
CA PHE A 109 -2.85 -13.24 -5.23
C PHE A 109 -1.37 -13.52 -5.52
N GLY A 110 -0.65 -14.13 -4.59
CA GLY A 110 0.78 -14.36 -4.76
C GLY A 110 1.62 -13.10 -4.68
N ASP A 111 1.13 -12.09 -3.97
CA ASP A 111 1.81 -10.80 -3.81
C ASP A 111 2.87 -10.85 -2.71
N THR A 112 3.75 -9.86 -2.69
CA THR A 112 4.80 -9.73 -1.69
C THR A 112 4.37 -8.79 -0.58
N VAL A 113 4.54 -9.19 0.68
CA VAL A 113 4.34 -8.30 1.82
C VAL A 113 5.68 -7.79 2.33
N ILE A 114 5.72 -6.53 2.71
CA ILE A 114 6.90 -5.89 3.27
C ILE A 114 6.55 -5.41 4.67
N PRO A 115 7.15 -6.01 5.71
CA PRO A 115 6.87 -5.58 7.08
C PRO A 115 7.40 -4.18 7.34
N ARG A 116 6.78 -3.49 8.28
CA ARG A 116 7.27 -2.20 8.74
C ARG A 116 8.66 -2.37 9.35
N PRO A 117 9.61 -1.46 9.11
CA PRO A 117 10.93 -1.56 9.75
C PRO A 117 10.78 -1.55 11.27
N GLU A 118 11.44 -2.47 11.97
CA GLU A 118 11.43 -2.52 13.43
C GLU A 118 12.29 -1.41 14.03
N SER A 119 13.36 -1.03 13.33
CA SER A 119 14.19 0.12 13.64
C SER A 119 13.89 1.24 12.64
N ASN A 120 14.45 2.42 12.85
CA ASN A 120 14.21 3.58 11.98
C ASN A 120 12.74 4.02 11.98
N ILE A 121 12.13 3.93 13.16
CA ILE A 121 10.79 4.45 13.43
C ILE A 121 10.95 5.78 14.17
N SER A 122 10.14 6.77 13.79
CA SER A 122 10.17 8.09 14.41
C SER A 122 9.63 8.07 15.83
N ALA A 123 9.73 9.21 16.52
CA ALA A 123 9.34 9.32 17.93
C ALA A 123 7.86 9.00 18.19
N ASP A 124 6.99 9.12 17.18
CA ASP A 124 5.56 8.77 17.33
C ASP A 124 5.31 7.25 17.38
N GLY A 125 6.32 6.43 17.14
CA GLY A 125 6.20 4.97 17.16
C GLY A 125 5.40 4.38 16.01
N VAL A 126 4.98 5.19 15.04
CA VAL A 126 4.10 4.80 13.94
C VAL A 126 4.78 4.97 12.60
N HIS A 127 5.29 6.16 12.32
CA HIS A 127 5.87 6.49 11.01
C HIS A 127 7.34 6.14 10.96
N PRO A 128 7.83 5.57 9.85
CA PRO A 128 9.27 5.41 9.64
C PRO A 128 9.99 6.77 9.62
N THR A 129 11.27 6.74 9.99
CA THR A 129 12.17 7.87 9.73
C THR A 129 12.45 7.93 8.23
N TYR A 130 13.15 9.00 7.79
CA TYR A 130 13.59 9.09 6.39
C TYR A 130 14.38 7.84 5.97
N LYS A 131 15.28 7.36 6.83
CA LYS A 131 16.05 6.14 6.58
C LYS A 131 15.14 4.92 6.45
N GLY A 132 14.10 4.83 7.29
CA GLY A 132 13.09 3.76 7.20
C GLY A 132 12.33 3.81 5.89
N TYR A 133 11.92 4.99 5.44
CA TYR A 133 11.25 5.15 4.15
C TYR A 133 12.16 4.77 2.98
N LYS A 134 13.45 5.11 3.06
CA LYS A 134 14.41 4.67 2.03
C LYS A 134 14.50 3.16 1.96
N GLN A 135 14.49 2.48 3.10
CA GLN A 135 14.49 1.02 3.14
C GLN A 135 13.25 0.44 2.47
N LEU A 136 12.06 1.00 2.76
CA LEU A 136 10.82 0.56 2.13
C LEU A 136 10.87 0.81 0.61
N ALA A 137 11.32 1.96 0.19
CA ALA A 137 11.43 2.30 -1.23
C ALA A 137 12.33 1.31 -1.97
N GLU A 138 13.48 0.96 -1.39
CA GLU A 138 14.40 -0.01 -2.00
C GLU A 138 13.76 -1.39 -2.17
N LYS A 139 12.98 -1.83 -1.19
CA LYS A 139 12.33 -3.15 -1.21
C LYS A 139 11.21 -3.25 -2.25
N THR A 140 10.76 -2.14 -2.80
CA THR A 140 9.70 -2.11 -3.82
C THR A 140 10.22 -1.92 -5.24
N LYS A 141 11.51 -1.93 -5.40
CA LYS A 141 12.14 -1.81 -6.72
C LYS A 141 12.20 -3.11 -7.49
#